data_7058ca62b0bebd8f6ab00dac3b1efbca
#
_entry.id   7058ca62b0bebd8f6ab00dac3b1efbca
#
_cell.length_a   1.000
_cell.length_b   1.000
_cell.length_c   1.000
_cell.angle_alpha   90.00
_cell.angle_beta   90.00
_cell.angle_gamma   90.00
#
_symmetry.space_group_name_H-M   'P 1'
#
loop_
_entity.id
_entity.type
_entity.pdbx_description
1 polymer ?
#
loop_
_entity_poly.entity_id
_entity_poly.type
_entity_poly.pdbx_seq_one_letter_code
_entity_poly.pdbx_strand_id
1 'polypeptide(L)'
;KKLKEWLLMADSLRLQLRQSADKGRMLQWGDSLLMAELSKSKMSEKKKQRFMKHYAKIQKRLSLYDRRLFWGDSLLAANYYKVKYDTNYITRPNARWTIKMRGNLSGADLETMVKTNDIESRTKVMADCRGTLSMAVAYRGLGLGLAVNPAKLAGKNQDYEFNLNSYSNRYGFDVVYLSSKTFHGSQKIGSNQIDVHKGEISQQALNLNFYYAFNYRKFSFPAAFSQSYIQKRSAGSWMIGASFDGSKTKVKGMTIRLNEFALGAGYGYNFVPSSHWLFHLSALPTITVYSHDYTKMKAEVEEGSGDNEYQTIRNSMKYHFPSAIITGRGAAVYSWRNKFAGATAVYNFSVAGDEDHLQVKRNKWRVRMFFGFRF
;
A
#
# COMPACT_ATOMS: atom_id res chain seq x y z
N LYS A 1 -39.32 -3.58 -23.77
CA LYS A 1 -39.14 -4.47 -22.61
C LYS A 1 -38.48 -5.80 -23.01
N LYS A 2 -39.08 -6.62 -23.90
CA LYS A 2 -38.56 -7.92 -24.35
C LYS A 2 -37.12 -7.88 -24.95
N LEU A 3 -36.74 -6.80 -25.68
CA LEU A 3 -35.39 -6.70 -26.25
C LEU A 3 -34.30 -6.51 -25.18
N LYS A 4 -34.62 -5.82 -24.07
CA LYS A 4 -33.72 -5.62 -22.94
C LYS A 4 -33.52 -6.91 -22.12
N GLU A 5 -34.55 -7.70 -22.01
CA GLU A 5 -34.52 -9.03 -21.35
C GLU A 5 -33.68 -10.01 -22.18
N TRP A 6 -33.81 -9.99 -23.51
CA TRP A 6 -32.99 -10.80 -24.42
C TRP A 6 -31.51 -10.44 -24.40
N LEU A 7 -31.19 -9.14 -24.31
CA LEU A 7 -29.80 -8.68 -24.18
C LEU A 7 -29.19 -9.11 -22.83
N LEU A 8 -29.95 -9.04 -21.74
CA LEU A 8 -29.53 -9.51 -20.43
C LEU A 8 -29.33 -11.03 -20.39
N MET A 9 -30.22 -11.78 -21.10
CA MET A 9 -30.10 -13.22 -21.22
C MET A 9 -28.89 -13.64 -22.07
N ALA A 10 -28.60 -12.95 -23.17
CA ALA A 10 -27.42 -13.13 -23.99
C ALA A 10 -26.12 -12.82 -23.21
N ASP A 11 -26.11 -11.79 -22.37
CA ASP A 11 -24.97 -11.44 -21.52
C ASP A 11 -24.75 -12.45 -20.39
N SER A 12 -25.83 -12.97 -19.77
CA SER A 12 -25.72 -14.01 -18.74
C SER A 12 -25.23 -15.35 -19.30
N LEU A 13 -25.72 -15.76 -20.49
CA LEU A 13 -25.22 -16.93 -21.20
C LEU A 13 -23.74 -16.79 -21.59
N ARG A 14 -23.32 -15.59 -22.03
CA ARG A 14 -21.93 -15.29 -22.33
C ARG A 14 -21.01 -15.35 -21.11
N LEU A 15 -21.48 -14.92 -19.94
CA LEU A 15 -20.74 -15.03 -18.69
C LEU A 15 -20.54 -16.50 -18.28
N GLN A 16 -21.56 -17.35 -18.44
CA GLN A 16 -21.45 -18.79 -18.21
C GLN A 16 -20.54 -19.50 -19.21
N LEU A 17 -20.56 -19.10 -20.49
CA LEU A 17 -19.71 -19.63 -21.55
C LEU A 17 -18.23 -19.21 -21.42
N ARG A 18 -17.94 -18.11 -20.73
CA ARG A 18 -16.55 -17.69 -20.41
C ARG A 18 -15.82 -18.64 -19.47
N GLN A 19 -16.52 -19.50 -18.76
CA GLN A 19 -15.93 -20.42 -17.78
C GLN A 19 -15.51 -21.78 -18.37
N SER A 20 -15.85 -22.09 -19.62
CA SER A 20 -15.52 -23.35 -20.25
C SER A 20 -14.32 -23.27 -21.20
N ALA A 21 -13.52 -24.35 -21.27
CA ALA A 21 -12.28 -24.44 -22.02
C ALA A 21 -12.43 -24.39 -23.56
N ASP A 22 -13.65 -24.47 -24.10
CA ASP A 22 -13.93 -24.61 -25.52
C ASP A 22 -14.58 -23.34 -26.13
N LYS A 23 -13.95 -22.19 -25.87
CA LYS A 23 -14.49 -20.85 -26.16
C LYS A 23 -14.82 -20.55 -27.63
N GLY A 24 -14.10 -21.11 -28.57
CA GLY A 24 -14.26 -20.78 -29.99
C GLY A 24 -15.53 -21.37 -30.61
N ARG A 25 -15.82 -22.64 -30.35
CA ARG A 25 -17.00 -23.36 -30.91
C ARG A 25 -18.32 -22.88 -30.30
N MET A 26 -18.35 -22.60 -29.01
CA MET A 26 -19.58 -22.16 -28.34
C MET A 26 -20.00 -20.73 -28.70
N LEU A 27 -19.05 -19.82 -28.99
CA LEU A 27 -19.37 -18.48 -29.48
C LEU A 27 -19.98 -18.53 -30.87
N GLN A 28 -19.45 -19.36 -31.78
CA GLN A 28 -20.01 -19.58 -33.13
C GLN A 28 -21.40 -20.23 -33.07
N TRP A 29 -21.61 -21.14 -32.12
CA TRP A 29 -22.91 -21.77 -31.93
C TRP A 29 -23.96 -20.82 -31.36
N GLY A 30 -23.58 -19.96 -30.40
CA GLY A 30 -24.43 -18.91 -29.85
C GLY A 30 -24.81 -17.85 -30.89
N ASP A 31 -23.88 -17.48 -31.77
CA ASP A 31 -24.11 -16.54 -32.87
C ASP A 31 -25.06 -17.12 -33.93
N SER A 32 -24.91 -18.43 -34.25
CA SER A 32 -25.81 -19.14 -35.21
C SER A 32 -27.21 -19.34 -34.66
N LEU A 33 -27.39 -19.61 -33.37
CA LEU A 33 -28.71 -19.65 -32.73
C LEU A 33 -29.40 -18.31 -32.72
N LEU A 34 -28.68 -17.24 -32.42
CA LEU A 34 -29.23 -15.87 -32.43
C LEU A 34 -29.68 -15.46 -33.82
N MET A 35 -28.92 -15.81 -34.85
CA MET A 35 -29.26 -15.56 -36.26
C MET A 35 -30.49 -16.37 -36.70
N ALA A 36 -30.57 -17.64 -36.30
CA ALA A 36 -31.74 -18.48 -36.58
C ALA A 36 -33.03 -17.94 -35.93
N GLU A 37 -32.93 -17.43 -34.72
CA GLU A 37 -34.07 -16.85 -33.98
C GLU A 37 -34.51 -15.50 -34.58
N LEU A 38 -33.55 -14.66 -34.98
CA LEU A 38 -33.81 -13.39 -35.65
C LEU A 38 -34.48 -13.59 -37.02
N SER A 39 -34.13 -14.67 -37.75
CA SER A 39 -34.77 -14.99 -39.05
C SER A 39 -36.24 -15.38 -38.87
N LYS A 40 -36.59 -16.07 -37.78
CA LYS A 40 -37.96 -16.47 -37.44
C LYS A 40 -38.80 -15.34 -36.80
N SER A 41 -38.18 -14.24 -36.38
CA SER A 41 -38.87 -13.17 -35.67
C SER A 41 -39.76 -12.33 -36.64
N LYS A 42 -40.97 -11.98 -36.21
CA LYS A 42 -41.90 -11.10 -36.94
C LYS A 42 -41.47 -9.61 -36.90
N MET A 43 -40.20 -9.32 -36.77
CA MET A 43 -39.66 -7.92 -36.76
C MET A 43 -39.56 -7.41 -38.20
N SER A 44 -39.86 -6.10 -38.38
CA SER A 44 -39.65 -5.45 -39.68
C SER A 44 -38.16 -5.47 -40.07
N GLU A 45 -37.86 -5.58 -41.35
CA GLU A 45 -36.49 -5.66 -41.89
C GLU A 45 -35.62 -4.45 -41.45
N LYS A 46 -36.20 -3.25 -41.36
CA LYS A 46 -35.51 -2.05 -40.87
C LYS A 46 -35.10 -2.17 -39.37
N LYS A 47 -35.90 -2.85 -38.57
CA LYS A 47 -35.54 -3.16 -37.17
C LYS A 47 -34.49 -4.24 -37.04
N LYS A 48 -34.56 -5.28 -37.88
CA LYS A 48 -33.52 -6.34 -37.96
C LYS A 48 -32.16 -5.77 -38.37
N GLN A 49 -32.12 -4.87 -39.37
CA GLN A 49 -30.87 -4.21 -39.78
C GLN A 49 -30.28 -3.31 -38.70
N ARG A 50 -31.10 -2.53 -37.96
CA ARG A 50 -30.61 -1.73 -36.83
C ARG A 50 -30.05 -2.60 -35.71
N PHE A 51 -30.73 -3.69 -35.41
CA PHE A 51 -30.25 -4.67 -34.41
C PHE A 51 -28.92 -5.27 -34.82
N MET A 52 -28.77 -5.72 -36.08
CA MET A 52 -27.54 -6.28 -36.61
C MET A 52 -26.37 -5.30 -36.60
N LYS A 53 -26.60 -4.02 -36.94
CA LYS A 53 -25.58 -2.98 -36.85
C LYS A 53 -25.13 -2.77 -35.36
N HIS A 54 -26.06 -2.77 -34.44
CA HIS A 54 -25.76 -2.64 -33.00
C HIS A 54 -25.00 -3.87 -32.47
N TYR A 55 -25.43 -5.06 -32.85
CA TYR A 55 -24.79 -6.32 -32.52
C TYR A 55 -23.36 -6.42 -33.05
N ALA A 56 -23.13 -6.06 -34.30
CA ALA A 56 -21.79 -6.01 -34.90
C ALA A 56 -20.86 -5.02 -34.19
N LYS A 57 -21.39 -3.88 -33.73
CA LYS A 57 -20.64 -2.91 -32.94
C LYS A 57 -20.26 -3.45 -31.57
N ILE A 58 -21.16 -4.19 -30.93
CA ILE A 58 -20.88 -4.87 -29.64
C ILE A 58 -19.85 -5.97 -29.84
N GLN A 59 -19.99 -6.81 -30.86
CA GLN A 59 -19.03 -7.85 -31.24
C GLN A 59 -17.63 -7.28 -31.46
N LYS A 60 -17.52 -6.19 -32.22
CA LYS A 60 -16.23 -5.51 -32.48
C LYS A 60 -15.61 -4.99 -31.17
N ARG A 61 -16.40 -4.40 -30.26
CA ARG A 61 -15.91 -3.94 -28.96
C ARG A 61 -15.44 -5.12 -28.09
N LEU A 62 -16.18 -6.21 -28.06
CA LEU A 62 -15.83 -7.41 -27.30
C LEU A 62 -14.58 -8.08 -27.84
N SER A 63 -14.42 -8.18 -29.17
CA SER A 63 -13.21 -8.74 -29.78
C SER A 63 -11.96 -7.89 -29.48
N LEU A 64 -12.09 -6.57 -29.47
CA LEU A 64 -11.00 -5.67 -29.06
C LEU A 64 -10.66 -5.82 -27.57
N TYR A 65 -11.68 -5.99 -26.73
CA TYR A 65 -11.49 -6.22 -25.30
C TYR A 65 -10.82 -7.57 -25.03
N ASP A 66 -11.28 -8.64 -25.69
CA ASP A 66 -10.68 -9.97 -25.58
C ASP A 66 -9.24 -10.00 -26.11
N ARG A 67 -8.93 -9.26 -27.18
CA ARG A 67 -7.57 -9.11 -27.70
C ARG A 67 -6.66 -8.38 -26.72
N ARG A 68 -7.15 -7.31 -26.10
CA ARG A 68 -6.40 -6.56 -25.07
C ARG A 68 -6.17 -7.40 -23.81
N LEU A 69 -7.18 -8.16 -23.37
CA LEU A 69 -7.05 -9.08 -22.24
C LEU A 69 -6.05 -10.20 -22.54
N PHE A 70 -6.12 -10.79 -23.74
CA PHE A 70 -5.17 -11.82 -24.17
C PHE A 70 -3.75 -11.29 -24.27
N TRP A 71 -3.57 -10.08 -24.81
CA TRP A 71 -2.28 -9.40 -24.88
C TRP A 71 -1.75 -9.11 -23.46
N GLY A 72 -2.59 -8.58 -22.59
CA GLY A 72 -2.25 -8.33 -21.18
C GLY A 72 -1.86 -9.61 -20.44
N ASP A 73 -2.63 -10.70 -20.62
CA ASP A 73 -2.32 -12.01 -20.03
C ASP A 73 -1.00 -12.59 -20.58
N SER A 74 -0.73 -12.44 -21.88
CA SER A 74 0.51 -12.88 -22.52
C SER A 74 1.72 -12.11 -21.97
N LEU A 75 1.62 -10.80 -21.78
CA LEU A 75 2.67 -9.99 -21.18
C LEU A 75 2.91 -10.37 -19.71
N LEU A 76 1.85 -10.57 -18.95
CA LEU A 76 1.94 -11.02 -17.56
C LEU A 76 2.56 -12.42 -17.50
N ALA A 77 2.16 -13.33 -18.40
CA ALA A 77 2.74 -14.67 -18.50
C ALA A 77 4.23 -14.61 -18.84
N ALA A 78 4.61 -13.87 -19.87
CA ALA A 78 6.00 -13.73 -20.29
C ALA A 78 6.87 -13.17 -19.16
N ASN A 79 6.38 -12.16 -18.42
CA ASN A 79 7.09 -11.60 -17.28
C ASN A 79 7.09 -12.55 -16.06
N TYR A 80 6.00 -13.28 -15.83
CA TYR A 80 5.88 -14.22 -14.72
C TYR A 80 6.81 -15.42 -14.89
N TYR A 81 6.91 -15.99 -16.08
CA TYR A 81 7.77 -17.15 -16.34
C TYR A 81 9.22 -16.82 -16.67
N LYS A 82 9.55 -15.53 -16.81
CA LYS A 82 10.93 -15.12 -17.06
C LYS A 82 11.81 -15.37 -15.84
N VAL A 83 12.70 -16.35 -15.92
CA VAL A 83 13.65 -16.69 -14.86
C VAL A 83 14.81 -15.69 -14.90
N LYS A 84 14.92 -14.84 -13.89
CA LYS A 84 16.01 -13.87 -13.68
C LYS A 84 16.75 -14.11 -12.36
N TYR A 85 16.61 -15.30 -11.77
CA TYR A 85 17.13 -15.69 -10.48
C TYR A 85 17.77 -17.07 -10.53
N ASP A 86 18.58 -17.41 -9.53
CA ASP A 86 19.18 -18.73 -9.37
C ASP A 86 18.12 -19.72 -8.82
N THR A 87 17.78 -20.71 -9.63
CA THR A 87 16.75 -21.70 -9.30
C THR A 87 17.12 -22.62 -8.14
N ASN A 88 18.39 -22.68 -7.75
CA ASN A 88 18.84 -23.37 -6.55
C ASN A 88 18.43 -22.64 -5.26
N TYR A 89 18.30 -21.30 -5.33
CA TYR A 89 17.96 -20.43 -4.20
C TYR A 89 16.51 -20.00 -4.18
N ILE A 90 15.93 -19.73 -5.34
CA ILE A 90 14.60 -19.15 -5.46
C ILE A 90 13.77 -19.94 -6.47
N THR A 91 12.49 -20.09 -6.22
CA THR A 91 11.55 -20.62 -7.19
C THR A 91 10.24 -19.84 -7.17
N ARG A 92 9.48 -19.88 -8.25
CA ARG A 92 8.10 -19.43 -8.27
C ARG A 92 7.16 -20.59 -8.00
N PRO A 93 6.08 -20.36 -7.22
CA PRO A 93 5.01 -21.34 -7.13
C PRO A 93 4.42 -21.64 -8.50
N ASN A 94 4.15 -22.90 -8.80
CA ASN A 94 3.47 -23.29 -10.04
C ASN A 94 1.95 -23.07 -9.92
N ALA A 95 1.55 -21.82 -9.64
CA ALA A 95 0.16 -21.44 -9.44
C ALA A 95 -0.10 -20.09 -10.11
N ARG A 96 -1.23 -19.97 -10.80
CA ARG A 96 -1.61 -18.73 -11.49
C ARG A 96 -2.28 -17.74 -10.55
N TRP A 97 -3.05 -18.26 -9.59
CA TRP A 97 -3.83 -17.47 -8.64
C TRP A 97 -3.30 -17.61 -7.22
N THR A 98 -3.39 -16.55 -6.47
CA THR A 98 -3.13 -16.53 -5.03
C THR A 98 -4.22 -15.72 -4.35
N ILE A 99 -4.86 -16.31 -3.34
CA ILE A 99 -5.79 -15.63 -2.46
C ILE A 99 -5.13 -15.52 -1.10
N LYS A 100 -5.17 -14.34 -0.48
CA LYS A 100 -4.56 -14.07 0.82
C LYS A 100 -5.49 -13.23 1.68
N MET A 101 -5.71 -13.71 2.91
CA MET A 101 -6.35 -12.96 3.99
C MET A 101 -5.28 -12.42 4.92
N ARG A 102 -5.48 -11.20 5.46
CA ARG A 102 -4.52 -10.54 6.34
C ARG A 102 -5.25 -9.80 7.45
N GLY A 103 -4.78 -9.99 8.68
CA GLY A 103 -5.06 -9.10 9.81
C GLY A 103 -3.85 -8.19 10.01
N ASN A 104 -4.06 -6.88 10.12
CA ASN A 104 -2.99 -5.92 10.38
C ASN A 104 -3.28 -5.18 11.67
N LEU A 105 -2.24 -4.98 12.47
CA LEU A 105 -2.20 -4.06 13.61
C LEU A 105 -1.14 -3.01 13.32
N SER A 106 -1.45 -1.74 13.55
CA SER A 106 -0.51 -0.63 13.37
C SER A 106 -0.69 0.43 14.44
N GLY A 107 0.42 1.07 14.81
CA GLY A 107 0.46 2.19 15.72
C GLY A 107 1.48 3.23 15.27
N ALA A 108 1.38 4.43 15.84
CA ALA A 108 2.31 5.51 15.61
C ALA A 108 2.47 6.33 16.87
N ASP A 109 3.72 6.70 17.16
CA ASP A 109 4.11 7.57 18.28
C ASP A 109 4.78 8.80 17.71
N LEU A 110 4.54 9.93 18.35
CA LEU A 110 5.13 11.23 18.02
C LEU A 110 5.70 11.84 19.30
N GLU A 111 6.97 12.17 19.28
CA GLU A 111 7.60 12.96 20.31
C GLU A 111 8.14 14.25 19.68
N THR A 112 7.74 15.38 20.23
CA THR A 112 8.21 16.69 19.79
C THR A 112 8.86 17.37 20.97
N MET A 113 10.08 17.85 20.78
CA MET A 113 10.82 18.64 21.76
C MET A 113 11.08 20.03 21.16
N VAL A 114 10.66 21.06 21.88
CA VAL A 114 10.86 22.47 21.53
C VAL A 114 11.64 23.13 22.66
N LYS A 115 12.78 23.71 22.34
CA LYS A 115 13.55 24.53 23.27
C LYS A 115 13.53 25.98 22.80
N THR A 116 13.21 26.90 23.73
CA THR A 116 13.24 28.34 23.49
C THR A 116 13.88 28.95 24.74
N ASN A 117 15.03 29.58 24.60
CA ASN A 117 15.90 30.26 25.58
C ASN A 117 15.83 29.64 26.99
N ASP A 118 14.70 29.76 27.71
CA ASP A 118 14.53 29.32 29.11
C ASP A 118 13.45 28.25 29.28
N ILE A 119 12.74 27.83 28.21
CA ILE A 119 11.61 26.93 28.34
C ILE A 119 11.81 25.72 27.41
N GLU A 120 11.82 24.52 28.01
CA GLU A 120 11.76 23.27 27.31
C GLU A 120 10.31 22.74 27.32
N SER A 121 9.76 22.51 26.14
CA SER A 121 8.47 21.85 25.95
C SER A 121 8.66 20.50 25.28
N ARG A 122 8.19 19.44 25.93
CA ARG A 122 8.27 18.06 25.40
C ARG A 122 6.88 17.45 25.32
N THR A 123 6.43 17.16 24.11
CA THR A 123 5.14 16.51 23.85
C THR A 123 5.38 15.07 23.44
N LYS A 124 4.78 14.12 24.18
CA LYS A 124 4.78 12.68 23.87
C LYS A 124 3.36 12.22 23.67
N VAL A 125 3.05 11.78 22.47
CA VAL A 125 1.70 11.31 22.12
C VAL A 125 1.77 10.04 21.27
N MET A 126 0.76 9.20 21.44
CA MET A 126 0.57 7.98 20.67
C MET A 126 -0.80 7.97 20.00
N ALA A 127 -0.88 7.44 18.80
CA ALA A 127 -2.16 7.19 18.12
C ALA A 127 -2.77 5.87 18.62
N ASP A 128 -4.09 5.76 18.57
CA ASP A 128 -4.77 4.50 18.86
C ASP A 128 -4.27 3.37 17.95
N CYS A 129 -4.12 2.19 18.55
CA CYS A 129 -3.81 0.99 17.78
C CYS A 129 -4.93 0.69 16.77
N ARG A 130 -4.56 0.52 15.51
CA ARG A 130 -5.51 0.27 14.42
C ARG A 130 -5.45 -1.17 13.97
N GLY A 131 -6.61 -1.82 14.04
CA GLY A 131 -6.84 -3.12 13.45
C GLY A 131 -7.50 -3.00 12.08
N THR A 132 -6.94 -3.66 11.06
CA THR A 132 -7.58 -3.77 9.73
C THR A 132 -7.59 -5.21 9.26
N LEU A 133 -8.69 -5.61 8.64
CA LEU A 133 -8.81 -6.89 7.96
C LEU A 133 -8.76 -6.66 6.46
N SER A 134 -7.98 -7.45 5.74
CA SER A 134 -7.86 -7.30 4.29
C SER A 134 -7.86 -8.65 3.58
N MET A 135 -8.41 -8.66 2.38
CA MET A 135 -8.34 -9.77 1.44
C MET A 135 -7.63 -9.31 0.18
N ALA A 136 -6.75 -10.15 -0.34
CA ALA A 136 -6.00 -9.88 -1.55
C ALA A 136 -6.11 -11.08 -2.50
N VAL A 137 -6.26 -10.78 -3.78
CA VAL A 137 -6.23 -11.74 -4.87
C VAL A 137 -5.12 -11.34 -5.82
N ALA A 138 -4.26 -12.28 -6.17
CA ALA A 138 -3.20 -12.05 -7.13
C ALA A 138 -3.28 -13.04 -8.28
N TYR A 139 -3.05 -12.55 -9.50
CA TYR A 139 -2.95 -13.32 -10.72
C TYR A 139 -1.58 -13.10 -11.35
N ARG A 140 -0.80 -14.18 -11.52
CA ARG A 140 0.56 -14.14 -12.08
C ARG A 140 1.44 -13.03 -11.46
N GLY A 141 1.34 -12.85 -10.14
CA GLY A 141 2.15 -11.88 -9.39
C GLY A 141 1.62 -10.43 -9.38
N LEU A 142 0.60 -10.12 -10.17
CA LEU A 142 -0.14 -8.88 -10.06
C LEU A 142 -1.29 -9.07 -9.06
N GLY A 143 -1.27 -8.34 -7.96
CA GLY A 143 -2.23 -8.49 -6.87
C GLY A 143 -3.01 -7.22 -6.58
N LEU A 144 -4.29 -7.39 -6.30
CA LEU A 144 -5.17 -6.37 -5.77
C LEU A 144 -5.66 -6.81 -4.39
N GLY A 145 -5.74 -5.88 -3.46
CA GLY A 145 -6.23 -6.15 -2.11
C GLY A 145 -7.12 -5.04 -1.61
N LEU A 146 -8.18 -5.42 -0.92
CA LEU A 146 -9.07 -4.51 -0.23
C LEU A 146 -8.87 -4.67 1.28
N ALA A 147 -8.71 -3.56 1.97
CA ALA A 147 -8.59 -3.51 3.42
C ALA A 147 -9.78 -2.75 4.01
N VAL A 148 -10.32 -3.29 5.07
CA VAL A 148 -11.46 -2.74 5.80
C VAL A 148 -11.03 -2.55 7.25
N ASN A 149 -11.32 -1.39 7.82
CA ASN A 149 -11.18 -1.14 9.25
C ASN A 149 -12.55 -1.31 9.94
N PRO A 150 -12.75 -2.39 10.73
CA PRO A 150 -14.04 -2.63 11.39
C PRO A 150 -14.43 -1.53 12.37
N ALA A 151 -13.47 -0.94 13.08
CA ALA A 151 -13.74 0.16 14.01
C ALA A 151 -14.22 1.43 13.29
N LYS A 152 -13.72 1.68 12.06
CA LYS A 152 -14.20 2.78 11.22
C LYS A 152 -15.60 2.54 10.71
N LEU A 153 -15.93 1.31 10.31
CA LEU A 153 -17.30 0.95 9.90
C LEU A 153 -18.30 1.10 11.06
N ALA A 154 -17.85 0.84 12.30
CA ALA A 154 -18.64 1.05 13.50
C ALA A 154 -18.67 2.51 14.00
N GLY A 155 -18.10 3.48 13.25
CA GLY A 155 -18.05 4.89 13.63
C GLY A 155 -17.10 5.24 14.78
N LYS A 156 -16.34 4.26 15.29
CA LYS A 156 -15.50 4.42 16.50
C LYS A 156 -14.13 5.04 16.23
N ASN A 157 -13.69 5.11 14.97
CA ASN A 157 -12.35 5.61 14.61
C ASN A 157 -12.42 6.38 13.28
N GLN A 158 -11.82 7.58 13.26
CA GLN A 158 -11.75 8.45 12.07
C GLN A 158 -10.42 8.33 11.32
N ASP A 159 -9.49 7.49 11.81
CA ASP A 159 -8.19 7.33 11.20
C ASP A 159 -8.28 6.62 9.85
N TYR A 160 -7.44 7.05 8.93
CA TYR A 160 -7.34 6.49 7.61
C TYR A 160 -5.89 6.07 7.30
N GLU A 161 -5.70 4.86 6.79
CA GLU A 161 -4.41 4.37 6.36
C GLU A 161 -4.55 3.71 4.99
N PHE A 162 -3.74 4.15 4.03
CA PHE A 162 -3.61 3.55 2.72
C PHE A 162 -2.19 3.01 2.55
N ASN A 163 -2.08 1.78 2.07
CA ASN A 163 -0.80 1.13 1.85
C ASN A 163 -0.78 0.49 0.46
N LEU A 164 0.21 0.89 -0.34
CA LEU A 164 0.52 0.25 -1.61
C LEU A 164 1.96 -0.23 -1.56
N ASN A 165 2.18 -1.50 -1.86
CA ASN A 165 3.51 -2.08 -1.92
C ASN A 165 3.66 -3.01 -3.11
N SER A 166 4.81 -2.92 -3.75
CA SER A 166 5.20 -3.79 -4.86
C SER A 166 6.64 -4.24 -4.67
N TYR A 167 6.83 -5.55 -4.69
CA TYR A 167 8.13 -6.17 -4.47
C TYR A 167 8.51 -7.08 -5.61
N SER A 168 9.67 -6.82 -6.22
CA SER A 168 10.41 -7.76 -7.05
C SER A 168 11.66 -8.24 -6.29
N ASN A 169 12.36 -9.25 -6.82
CA ASN A 169 13.62 -9.68 -6.18
C ASN A 169 14.69 -8.58 -6.24
N ARG A 170 14.67 -7.73 -7.27
CA ARG A 170 15.69 -6.73 -7.54
C ARG A 170 15.40 -5.39 -6.88
N TYR A 171 14.16 -4.92 -6.95
CA TYR A 171 13.73 -3.64 -6.39
C TYR A 171 12.32 -3.75 -5.83
N GLY A 172 12.00 -2.85 -4.93
CA GLY A 172 10.66 -2.71 -4.41
C GLY A 172 10.38 -1.31 -3.92
N PHE A 173 9.12 -1.01 -3.77
CA PHE A 173 8.66 0.23 -3.21
C PHE A 173 7.47 0.02 -2.28
N ASP A 174 7.40 0.88 -1.27
CA ASP A 174 6.29 0.99 -0.33
C ASP A 174 5.77 2.43 -0.36
N VAL A 175 4.47 2.58 -0.47
CA VAL A 175 3.74 3.84 -0.29
C VAL A 175 2.82 3.67 0.89
N VAL A 176 2.95 4.55 1.88
CA VAL A 176 2.11 4.54 3.08
C VAL A 176 1.58 5.94 3.30
N TYR A 177 0.28 6.10 3.21
CA TYR A 177 -0.40 7.31 3.60
C TYR A 177 -1.18 7.08 4.89
N LEU A 178 -1.03 7.99 5.83
CA LEU A 178 -1.68 7.97 7.13
C LEU A 178 -2.38 9.30 7.37
N SER A 179 -3.61 9.25 7.86
CA SER A 179 -4.30 10.41 8.44
C SER A 179 -4.88 9.98 9.78
N SER A 180 -4.46 10.61 10.87
CA SER A 180 -4.86 10.26 12.23
C SER A 180 -5.23 11.51 13.03
N LYS A 181 -6.28 11.38 13.85
CA LYS A 181 -6.74 12.35 14.84
C LYS A 181 -6.86 11.76 16.24
N THR A 182 -6.38 10.54 16.42
CA THR A 182 -6.53 9.80 17.69
C THR A 182 -5.31 9.92 18.60
N PHE A 183 -4.39 10.84 18.30
CA PHE A 183 -3.23 11.09 19.14
C PHE A 183 -3.67 11.58 20.54
N HIS A 184 -3.09 10.96 21.57
CA HIS A 184 -3.28 11.29 22.97
C HIS A 184 -2.00 11.02 23.74
N GLY A 185 -1.83 11.70 24.88
CA GLY A 185 -0.62 11.58 25.67
C GLY A 185 -0.42 12.77 26.60
N SER A 186 0.81 13.25 26.72
CA SER A 186 1.13 14.37 27.61
C SER A 186 2.11 15.35 26.98
N GLN A 187 2.00 16.60 27.40
CA GLN A 187 2.94 17.68 27.12
C GLN A 187 3.52 18.17 28.44
N LYS A 188 4.84 18.24 28.56
CA LYS A 188 5.57 18.88 29.63
C LYS A 188 6.07 20.23 29.16
N ILE A 189 5.84 21.27 29.98
CA ILE A 189 6.34 22.63 29.76
C ILE A 189 7.02 23.05 31.07
N GLY A 190 8.35 23.03 31.14
CA GLY A 190 9.10 23.16 32.37
C GLY A 190 8.72 22.09 33.39
N SER A 191 8.20 22.51 34.55
CA SER A 191 7.71 21.61 35.61
C SER A 191 6.24 21.18 35.43
N ASN A 192 5.48 21.84 34.57
CA ASN A 192 4.05 21.58 34.39
C ASN A 192 3.82 20.48 33.38
N GLN A 193 2.88 19.58 33.67
CA GLN A 193 2.42 18.54 32.77
C GLN A 193 0.94 18.76 32.43
N ILE A 194 0.61 18.70 31.14
CA ILE A 194 -0.74 18.86 30.60
C ILE A 194 -1.07 17.63 29.82
N ASP A 195 -2.27 17.09 29.98
CA ASP A 195 -2.74 15.96 29.18
C ASP A 195 -3.19 16.43 27.80
N VAL A 196 -2.82 15.66 26.78
CA VAL A 196 -3.21 15.86 25.39
C VAL A 196 -4.31 14.87 25.05
N HIS A 197 -5.49 15.38 24.69
CA HIS A 197 -6.66 14.58 24.41
C HIS A 197 -6.80 14.28 22.90
N LYS A 198 -7.56 13.23 22.60
CA LYS A 198 -7.86 12.87 21.21
C LYS A 198 -8.59 14.02 20.49
N GLY A 199 -8.16 14.31 19.27
CA GLY A 199 -8.69 15.40 18.46
C GLY A 199 -7.88 16.70 18.50
N GLU A 200 -7.05 16.90 19.53
CA GLU A 200 -6.19 18.09 19.66
C GLU A 200 -5.02 18.06 18.67
N ILE A 201 -4.50 16.86 18.36
CA ILE A 201 -3.43 16.67 17.39
C ILE A 201 -3.99 15.90 16.19
N SER A 202 -3.80 16.46 15.00
CA SER A 202 -4.11 15.83 13.72
C SER A 202 -2.85 15.70 12.90
N GLN A 203 -2.55 14.48 12.43
CA GLN A 203 -1.39 14.21 11.59
C GLN A 203 -1.82 13.58 10.27
N GLN A 204 -1.24 14.08 9.18
CA GLN A 204 -1.22 13.46 7.86
C GLN A 204 0.23 13.16 7.50
N ALA A 205 0.52 11.94 7.07
CA ALA A 205 1.86 11.53 6.72
C ALA A 205 1.85 10.68 5.45
N LEU A 206 2.81 10.93 4.56
CA LEU A 206 3.09 10.17 3.35
C LEU A 206 4.52 9.67 3.43
N ASN A 207 4.69 8.35 3.46
CA ASN A 207 6.00 7.72 3.40
C ASN A 207 6.13 6.98 2.06
N LEU A 208 7.19 7.27 1.34
CA LEU A 208 7.60 6.56 0.15
C LEU A 208 8.95 5.91 0.43
N ASN A 209 9.07 4.61 0.22
CA ASN A 209 10.34 3.91 0.38
C ASN A 209 10.63 3.12 -0.89
N PHE A 210 11.83 3.25 -1.38
CA PHE A 210 12.37 2.48 -2.49
C PHE A 210 13.62 1.74 -2.04
N TYR A 211 13.83 0.53 -2.53
CA TYR A 211 15.08 -0.20 -2.33
C TYR A 211 15.50 -0.97 -3.58
N TYR A 212 16.80 -1.19 -3.71
CA TYR A 212 17.44 -2.04 -4.71
C TYR A 212 18.32 -3.09 -4.00
N ALA A 213 18.12 -4.37 -4.31
CA ALA A 213 18.86 -5.49 -3.75
C ALA A 213 19.94 -5.97 -4.74
N PHE A 214 21.20 -5.98 -4.33
CA PHE A 214 22.33 -6.37 -5.20
C PHE A 214 22.32 -7.87 -5.50
N ASN A 215 22.08 -8.70 -4.50
CA ASN A 215 22.05 -10.16 -4.65
C ASN A 215 20.65 -10.71 -5.03
N TYR A 216 19.93 -9.99 -5.88
CA TYR A 216 18.55 -10.31 -6.30
C TYR A 216 18.41 -11.69 -6.96
N ARG A 217 19.50 -12.30 -7.41
CA ARG A 217 19.48 -13.64 -8.01
C ARG A 217 19.33 -14.74 -6.97
N LYS A 218 19.84 -14.54 -5.75
CA LYS A 218 19.83 -15.54 -4.66
C LYS A 218 18.94 -15.13 -3.50
N PHE A 219 18.69 -13.84 -3.31
CA PHE A 219 17.88 -13.27 -2.26
C PHE A 219 16.52 -12.81 -2.80
N SER A 220 15.42 -13.22 -2.14
CA SER A 220 14.06 -12.86 -2.54
C SER A 220 13.30 -12.15 -1.43
N PHE A 221 13.19 -10.84 -1.54
CA PHE A 221 12.33 -10.03 -0.68
C PHE A 221 10.84 -10.41 -0.82
N PRO A 222 10.31 -10.63 -2.05
CA PRO A 222 8.93 -11.07 -2.24
C PRO A 222 8.60 -12.41 -1.59
N ALA A 223 9.57 -13.31 -1.38
CA ALA A 223 9.31 -14.58 -0.69
C ALA A 223 8.86 -14.34 0.76
N ALA A 224 9.40 -13.31 1.43
CA ALA A 224 9.08 -12.94 2.80
C ALA A 224 7.79 -12.11 2.91
N PHE A 225 7.54 -11.16 2.00
CA PHE A 225 6.49 -10.13 2.19
C PHE A 225 5.26 -10.31 1.31
N SER A 226 5.42 -10.73 0.06
CA SER A 226 4.30 -10.96 -0.85
C SER A 226 3.96 -12.43 -1.08
N GLN A 227 4.87 -13.36 -0.76
CA GLN A 227 4.78 -14.81 -0.97
C GLN A 227 4.58 -15.19 -2.44
N SER A 228 5.00 -14.32 -3.37
CA SER A 228 4.98 -14.55 -4.82
C SER A 228 6.17 -15.37 -5.31
N TYR A 229 7.15 -15.60 -4.46
CA TYR A 229 8.29 -16.48 -4.64
C TYR A 229 8.46 -17.40 -3.42
N ILE A 230 9.25 -18.43 -3.57
CA ILE A 230 9.68 -19.34 -2.50
C ILE A 230 11.20 -19.28 -2.45
N GLN A 231 11.74 -18.94 -1.28
CA GLN A 231 13.17 -19.03 -1.00
C GLN A 231 13.49 -20.48 -0.59
N LYS A 232 14.42 -21.12 -1.27
CA LYS A 232 14.79 -22.53 -1.05
C LYS A 232 16.00 -22.69 -0.16
N ARG A 233 16.93 -21.74 -0.19
CA ARG A 233 18.17 -21.69 0.60
C ARG A 233 18.36 -20.32 1.20
N SER A 234 19.01 -20.29 2.36
CA SER A 234 19.37 -19.04 3.02
C SER A 234 20.24 -18.16 2.14
N ALA A 235 19.94 -16.89 2.08
CA ALA A 235 20.72 -15.90 1.35
C ALA A 235 20.47 -14.49 1.89
N GLY A 236 21.46 -13.64 1.78
CA GLY A 236 21.37 -12.23 2.11
C GLY A 236 21.70 -11.33 0.94
N SER A 237 21.40 -10.05 1.10
CA SER A 237 21.71 -9.01 0.13
C SER A 237 21.99 -7.68 0.82
N TRP A 238 23.05 -7.01 0.39
CA TRP A 238 23.15 -5.58 0.56
C TRP A 238 22.07 -4.88 -0.24
N MET A 239 21.57 -3.78 0.30
CA MET A 239 20.54 -2.98 -0.32
C MET A 239 20.93 -1.51 -0.26
N ILE A 240 20.62 -0.77 -1.29
CA ILE A 240 20.55 0.68 -1.25
C ILE A 240 19.10 1.10 -1.27
N GLY A 241 18.78 2.22 -0.64
CA GLY A 241 17.41 2.70 -0.57
C GLY A 241 17.32 4.21 -0.57
N ALA A 242 16.14 4.66 -0.96
CA ALA A 242 15.72 6.04 -0.89
C ALA A 242 14.38 6.09 -0.15
N SER A 243 14.23 7.07 0.73
CA SER A 243 13.00 7.30 1.49
C SER A 243 12.58 8.76 1.35
N PHE A 244 11.29 8.97 1.16
CA PHE A 244 10.68 10.29 1.29
C PHE A 244 9.65 10.22 2.42
N ASP A 245 9.74 11.17 3.33
CA ASP A 245 8.81 11.30 4.47
C ASP A 245 8.22 12.71 4.47
N GLY A 246 6.97 12.83 4.02
CA GLY A 246 6.19 14.06 4.07
C GLY A 246 5.15 13.99 5.18
N SER A 247 5.13 14.97 6.10
CA SER A 247 4.13 15.01 7.15
C SER A 247 3.61 16.42 7.42
N LYS A 248 2.35 16.47 7.82
CA LYS A 248 1.68 17.67 8.29
C LYS A 248 1.01 17.37 9.61
N THR A 249 1.52 17.95 10.68
CA THR A 249 0.97 17.86 12.01
C THR A 249 0.32 19.20 12.38
N LYS A 250 -0.95 19.16 12.78
CA LYS A 250 -1.68 20.31 13.29
C LYS A 250 -1.89 20.12 14.80
N VAL A 251 -1.50 21.13 15.55
CA VAL A 251 -1.77 21.29 16.96
C VAL A 251 -2.49 22.63 17.12
N LYS A 252 -3.19 22.87 18.21
CA LYS A 252 -3.94 24.12 18.43
C LYS A 252 -3.10 25.36 18.07
N GLY A 253 -3.53 26.12 17.06
CA GLY A 253 -2.84 27.33 16.59
C GLY A 253 -1.55 27.12 15.78
N MET A 254 -0.99 25.89 15.71
CA MET A 254 0.27 25.61 15.06
C MET A 254 0.14 24.50 14.01
N THR A 255 0.88 24.62 12.91
CA THR A 255 1.02 23.57 11.90
C THR A 255 2.50 23.33 11.65
N ILE A 256 2.96 22.10 11.82
CA ILE A 256 4.31 21.65 11.51
C ILE A 256 4.24 20.88 10.19
N ARG A 257 5.11 21.19 9.24
CA ARG A 257 5.31 20.42 8.01
C ARG A 257 6.76 20.00 7.90
N LEU A 258 6.94 18.70 7.69
CA LEU A 258 8.23 18.06 7.46
C LEU A 258 8.18 17.37 6.11
N ASN A 259 9.18 17.63 5.27
CA ASN A 259 9.35 16.97 3.97
C ASN A 259 10.83 16.63 3.83
N GLU A 260 11.14 15.34 3.99
CA GLU A 260 12.49 14.85 4.05
C GLU A 260 12.73 13.82 2.97
N PHE A 261 13.84 13.94 2.27
CA PHE A 261 14.33 12.93 1.35
C PHE A 261 15.64 12.35 1.89
N ALA A 262 15.69 11.04 2.03
CA ALA A 262 16.80 10.33 2.65
C ALA A 262 17.33 9.23 1.73
N LEU A 263 18.65 9.01 1.77
CA LEU A 263 19.35 7.96 1.05
C LEU A 263 20.13 7.10 2.04
N GLY A 264 20.31 5.83 1.72
CA GLY A 264 21.07 4.97 2.60
C GLY A 264 21.32 3.58 2.05
N ALA A 265 22.00 2.80 2.86
CA ALA A 265 22.33 1.41 2.57
C ALA A 265 21.97 0.53 3.76
N GLY A 266 21.67 -0.72 3.51
CA GLY A 266 21.30 -1.66 4.53
C GLY A 266 21.55 -3.09 4.10
N TYR A 267 21.13 -4.03 4.94
CA TYR A 267 21.29 -5.44 4.69
C TYR A 267 20.01 -6.19 5.04
N GLY A 268 19.70 -7.21 4.25
CA GLY A 268 18.60 -8.14 4.50
C GLY A 268 19.06 -9.57 4.36
N TYR A 269 18.53 -10.43 5.21
CA TYR A 269 18.84 -11.85 5.21
C TYR A 269 17.57 -12.69 5.30
N ASN A 270 17.50 -13.71 4.44
CA ASN A 270 16.49 -14.76 4.44
C ASN A 270 17.12 -16.02 5.02
N PHE A 271 16.69 -16.44 6.19
CA PHE A 271 17.08 -17.69 6.83
C PHE A 271 16.04 -18.76 6.53
N VAL A 272 16.47 -19.87 5.93
CA VAL A 272 15.62 -20.99 5.50
C VAL A 272 16.12 -22.26 6.20
N PRO A 273 15.66 -22.54 7.44
CA PRO A 273 16.08 -23.72 8.19
C PRO A 273 15.51 -25.03 7.63
N SER A 274 14.40 -24.96 6.91
CA SER A 274 13.78 -26.11 6.26
C SER A 274 13.02 -25.69 5.00
N SER A 275 12.56 -26.66 4.20
CA SER A 275 11.77 -26.40 3.00
C SER A 275 10.44 -25.68 3.24
N HIS A 276 9.98 -25.61 4.49
CA HIS A 276 8.69 -25.04 4.86
C HIS A 276 8.82 -23.66 5.51
N TRP A 277 9.96 -23.37 6.18
CA TRP A 277 10.13 -22.15 6.95
C TRP A 277 11.05 -21.14 6.28
N LEU A 278 10.61 -19.90 6.27
CA LEU A 278 11.41 -18.73 5.90
C LEU A 278 11.29 -17.68 7.00
N PHE A 279 12.44 -17.28 7.55
CA PHE A 279 12.55 -16.10 8.41
C PHE A 279 13.33 -15.02 7.69
N HIS A 280 12.87 -13.79 7.78
CA HIS A 280 13.52 -12.64 7.20
C HIS A 280 13.78 -11.58 8.25
N LEU A 281 14.95 -10.98 8.18
CA LEU A 281 15.31 -9.77 8.92
C LEU A 281 16.05 -8.82 8.00
N SER A 282 15.69 -7.55 8.02
CA SER A 282 16.41 -6.49 7.30
C SER A 282 16.35 -5.19 8.04
N ALA A 283 17.42 -4.39 7.89
CA ALA A 283 17.51 -3.01 8.34
C ALA A 283 18.04 -2.14 7.21
N LEU A 284 17.38 -1.02 7.00
CA LEU A 284 17.75 -0.01 6.01
C LEU A 284 17.81 1.36 6.70
N PRO A 285 18.93 1.72 7.32
CA PRO A 285 19.19 3.07 7.76
C PRO A 285 19.38 3.98 6.55
N THR A 286 18.75 5.14 6.59
CA THR A 286 18.87 6.20 5.58
C THR A 286 19.12 7.53 6.28
N ILE A 287 19.92 8.38 5.68
CA ILE A 287 20.27 9.70 6.18
C ILE A 287 19.57 10.71 5.29
N THR A 288 18.92 11.69 5.91
CA THR A 288 18.25 12.78 5.20
C THR A 288 19.28 13.62 4.48
N VAL A 289 19.17 13.70 3.16
CA VAL A 289 20.06 14.49 2.28
C VAL A 289 19.43 15.81 1.85
N TYR A 290 18.11 15.92 1.99
CA TYR A 290 17.37 17.14 1.70
C TYR A 290 16.14 17.21 2.62
N SER A 291 15.90 18.38 3.21
CA SER A 291 14.68 18.68 3.95
C SER A 291 14.12 20.05 3.59
N HIS A 292 12.79 20.14 3.60
CA HIS A 292 12.06 21.40 3.50
C HIS A 292 11.00 21.45 4.60
N ASP A 293 11.44 21.87 5.78
CA ASP A 293 10.65 21.80 7.00
C ASP A 293 10.27 23.23 7.45
N TYR A 294 9.04 23.40 7.90
CA TYR A 294 8.60 24.69 8.39
C TYR A 294 7.44 24.58 9.38
N THR A 295 7.34 25.57 10.24
CA THR A 295 6.20 25.79 11.13
C THR A 295 5.36 26.97 10.65
N LYS A 296 4.05 26.88 10.84
CA LYS A 296 3.11 27.99 10.68
C LYS A 296 2.36 28.19 12.01
N MET A 297 2.39 29.37 12.54
CA MET A 297 1.64 29.78 13.72
C MET A 297 0.63 30.85 13.33
N LYS A 298 -0.56 30.80 13.93
CA LYS A 298 -1.53 31.90 13.90
C LYS A 298 -1.31 32.70 15.16
N ALA A 299 -0.84 33.93 15.00
CA ALA A 299 -0.77 34.92 16.09
C ALA A 299 -1.97 35.85 15.99
N GLU A 300 -2.67 36.06 17.10
CA GLU A 300 -3.65 37.13 17.21
C GLU A 300 -2.88 38.47 17.29
N VAL A 301 -3.20 39.40 16.43
CA VAL A 301 -2.69 40.76 16.47
C VAL A 301 -3.77 41.59 17.16
N GLU A 302 -3.47 42.07 18.34
CA GLU A 302 -4.29 43.11 19.00
C GLU A 302 -4.07 44.42 18.25
N GLU A 303 -4.84 44.71 17.21
CA GLU A 303 -5.07 46.07 16.74
C GLU A 303 -6.44 46.53 17.22
N GLY A 304 -6.49 47.69 17.81
CA GLY A 304 -7.58 48.29 18.55
C GLY A 304 -8.85 48.63 17.76
N SER A 305 -9.34 47.74 16.94
CA SER A 305 -10.62 47.85 16.24
C SER A 305 -11.18 46.45 16.00
N GLY A 306 -12.17 46.12 16.76
CA GLY A 306 -13.24 45.09 16.71
C GLY A 306 -13.17 43.82 15.85
N ASP A 307 -12.25 43.64 14.97
CA ASP A 307 -12.04 42.42 14.15
C ASP A 307 -10.68 41.81 14.49
N ASN A 308 -10.67 40.60 15.05
CA ASN A 308 -9.46 39.82 15.32
C ASN A 308 -8.76 39.47 14.00
N GLU A 309 -7.77 40.20 13.59
CA GLU A 309 -6.96 39.89 12.42
C GLU A 309 -5.85 38.90 12.81
N TYR A 310 -5.88 37.68 12.24
CA TYR A 310 -4.88 36.65 12.48
C TYR A 310 -3.74 36.76 11.49
N GLN A 311 -2.55 37.11 11.93
CA GLN A 311 -1.34 37.00 11.10
C GLN A 311 -0.77 35.59 11.14
N THR A 312 -0.43 35.06 9.97
CA THR A 312 0.22 33.76 9.84
C THR A 312 1.72 33.94 9.79
N ILE A 313 2.42 33.58 10.85
CA ILE A 313 3.89 33.57 10.91
C ILE A 313 4.37 32.23 10.39
N ARG A 314 5.26 32.26 9.41
CA ARG A 314 5.92 31.06 8.85
C ARG A 314 7.39 31.09 9.18
N ASN A 315 7.86 30.11 9.97
CA ASN A 315 9.26 29.93 10.31
C ASN A 315 9.80 28.70 9.57
N SER A 316 10.82 28.88 8.74
CA SER A 316 11.56 27.79 8.11
C SER A 316 12.45 27.13 9.15
N MET A 317 12.41 25.80 9.23
CA MET A 317 13.33 25.04 10.08
C MET A 317 14.62 24.80 9.30
N LYS A 318 15.76 25.07 9.94
CA LYS A 318 17.06 24.76 9.36
C LYS A 318 17.28 23.25 9.40
N TYR A 319 17.80 22.70 8.31
CA TYR A 319 18.24 21.31 8.27
C TYR A 319 19.47 21.15 9.18
N HIS A 320 19.40 20.20 10.11
CA HIS A 320 20.54 19.82 10.95
C HIS A 320 20.87 18.35 10.72
N PHE A 321 22.10 18.08 10.43
CA PHE A 321 22.64 16.73 10.32
C PHE A 321 23.05 16.22 11.73
N PRO A 322 22.73 14.97 12.11
CA PRO A 322 22.13 13.92 11.28
C PRO A 322 20.63 13.76 11.53
N SER A 323 19.80 14.05 10.50
CA SER A 323 18.44 13.51 10.46
C SER A 323 18.47 12.13 9.82
N ALA A 324 17.79 11.16 10.38
CA ALA A 324 17.85 9.78 9.94
C ALA A 324 16.47 9.13 9.93
N ILE A 325 16.26 8.23 8.96
CA ILE A 325 15.11 7.36 8.88
C ILE A 325 15.62 5.92 8.87
N ILE A 326 15.20 5.11 9.84
CA ILE A 326 15.58 3.70 9.94
C ILE A 326 14.34 2.85 9.68
N THR A 327 14.42 2.00 8.66
CA THR A 327 13.37 1.02 8.38
C THR A 327 13.85 -0.39 8.71
N GLY A 328 13.26 -0.98 9.75
CA GLY A 328 13.42 -2.38 10.12
C GLY A 328 12.27 -3.23 9.59
N ARG A 329 12.58 -4.43 9.09
CA ARG A 329 11.56 -5.38 8.62
C ARG A 329 11.87 -6.79 9.09
N GLY A 330 10.84 -7.49 9.55
CA GLY A 330 10.90 -8.90 9.91
C GLY A 330 9.78 -9.68 9.26
N ALA A 331 10.01 -10.97 8.98
CA ALA A 331 8.96 -11.88 8.54
C ALA A 331 9.23 -13.30 9.01
N ALA A 332 8.16 -14.04 9.29
CA ALA A 332 8.16 -15.48 9.47
C ALA A 332 7.08 -16.08 8.58
N VAL A 333 7.46 -16.97 7.68
CA VAL A 333 6.56 -17.56 6.68
C VAL A 333 6.66 -19.06 6.75
N TYR A 334 5.53 -19.73 6.91
CA TYR A 334 5.40 -21.18 6.80
C TYR A 334 4.64 -21.53 5.54
N SER A 335 5.20 -22.40 4.70
CA SER A 335 4.62 -22.81 3.43
C SER A 335 4.51 -24.34 3.37
N TRP A 336 3.33 -24.85 3.00
CA TRP A 336 3.09 -26.29 2.81
C TRP A 336 2.22 -26.53 1.58
N ARG A 337 2.73 -27.29 0.63
CA ARG A 337 2.07 -27.53 -0.66
C ARG A 337 1.66 -26.20 -1.32
N ASN A 338 0.37 -25.97 -1.48
CA ASN A 338 -0.21 -24.77 -2.07
C ASN A 338 -0.72 -23.72 -1.05
N LYS A 339 -0.48 -23.95 0.27
CA LYS A 339 -0.92 -23.07 1.34
C LYS A 339 0.30 -22.36 1.96
N PHE A 340 0.05 -21.21 2.57
CA PHE A 340 1.05 -20.50 3.35
C PHE A 340 0.40 -19.66 4.45
N ALA A 341 1.12 -19.53 5.56
CA ALA A 341 0.74 -18.65 6.66
C ALA A 341 1.98 -17.95 7.20
N GLY A 342 1.79 -16.87 7.93
CA GLY A 342 2.92 -16.21 8.54
C GLY A 342 2.59 -14.86 9.14
N ALA A 343 3.65 -14.19 9.58
CA ALA A 343 3.60 -12.84 10.11
C ALA A 343 4.70 -11.98 9.48
N THR A 344 4.44 -10.70 9.34
CA THR A 344 5.44 -9.69 8.96
C THR A 344 5.35 -8.51 9.92
N ALA A 345 6.48 -7.93 10.24
CA ALA A 345 6.59 -6.70 11.02
C ALA A 345 7.41 -5.67 10.23
N VAL A 346 6.98 -4.42 10.31
CA VAL A 346 7.70 -3.27 9.77
C VAL A 346 7.74 -2.22 10.86
N TYR A 347 8.91 -1.69 11.11
CA TYR A 347 9.16 -0.61 12.05
C TYR A 347 9.90 0.51 11.35
N ASN A 348 9.38 1.72 11.44
CA ASN A 348 10.00 2.93 10.91
C ASN A 348 10.23 3.89 12.07
N PHE A 349 11.47 4.30 12.22
CA PHE A 349 11.89 5.34 13.15
C PHE A 349 12.45 6.51 12.33
N SER A 350 12.04 7.73 12.65
CA SER A 350 12.61 8.93 12.04
C SER A 350 12.85 10.00 13.08
N VAL A 351 13.96 10.71 12.90
CA VAL A 351 14.33 11.90 13.69
C VAL A 351 14.55 13.03 12.71
N ALA A 352 13.88 14.14 12.94
CA ALA A 352 13.97 15.36 12.15
C ALA A 352 14.20 16.55 13.07
N GLY A 353 14.92 17.57 12.58
CA GLY A 353 15.19 18.82 13.30
C GLY A 353 16.39 18.75 14.23
N ASP A 354 16.49 19.72 15.10
CA ASP A 354 17.64 20.00 15.97
C ASP A 354 17.24 19.93 17.45
N GLU A 355 18.09 19.31 18.27
CA GLU A 355 17.87 19.17 19.72
C GLU A 355 17.86 20.53 20.46
N ASP A 356 18.50 21.56 19.89
CA ASP A 356 18.60 22.88 20.52
C ASP A 356 17.41 23.79 20.24
N HIS A 357 16.58 23.46 19.23
CA HIS A 357 15.43 24.29 18.86
C HIS A 357 14.15 23.48 18.76
N LEU A 358 14.04 22.61 17.79
CA LEU A 358 12.88 21.75 17.56
C LEU A 358 13.31 20.41 17.00
N GLN A 359 13.10 19.36 17.77
CA GLN A 359 13.30 17.98 17.34
C GLN A 359 11.98 17.24 17.30
N VAL A 360 11.76 16.47 16.24
CA VAL A 360 10.59 15.62 16.06
C VAL A 360 11.04 14.17 15.86
N LYS A 361 10.69 13.30 16.79
CA LYS A 361 10.89 11.85 16.70
C LYS A 361 9.57 11.19 16.37
N ARG A 362 9.58 10.32 15.38
CA ARG A 362 8.38 9.58 14.95
C ARG A 362 8.68 8.09 14.91
N ASN A 363 7.83 7.32 15.55
CA ASN A 363 7.82 5.87 15.46
C ASN A 363 6.55 5.44 14.75
N LYS A 364 6.68 4.47 13.86
CA LYS A 364 5.55 3.82 13.22
C LYS A 364 5.84 2.35 13.10
N TRP A 365 4.93 1.54 13.60
CA TRP A 365 5.04 0.10 13.53
C TRP A 365 3.80 -0.52 12.92
N ARG A 366 3.99 -1.66 12.27
CA ARG A 366 2.91 -2.49 11.75
C ARG A 366 3.28 -3.94 11.87
N VAL A 367 2.36 -4.73 12.41
CA VAL A 367 2.42 -6.19 12.43
C VAL A 367 1.27 -6.70 11.57
N ARG A 368 1.55 -7.68 10.74
CA ARG A 368 0.59 -8.28 9.83
C ARG A 368 0.67 -9.80 9.94
N MET A 369 -0.44 -10.43 10.27
CA MET A 369 -0.62 -11.87 10.15
C MET A 369 -1.36 -12.19 8.85
N PHE A 370 -1.02 -13.30 8.21
CA PHE A 370 -1.64 -13.67 6.96
C PHE A 370 -1.76 -15.18 6.78
N PHE A 371 -2.76 -15.55 6.01
CA PHE A 371 -2.98 -16.91 5.54
C PHE A 371 -3.41 -16.86 4.07
N GLY A 372 -2.92 -17.80 3.25
CA GLY A 372 -3.24 -17.80 1.83
C GLY A 372 -3.12 -19.15 1.14
N PHE A 373 -3.70 -19.17 -0.05
CA PHE A 373 -3.75 -20.32 -0.95
C PHE A 373 -3.23 -19.93 -2.32
N ARG A 374 -2.59 -20.89 -3.00
CA ARG A 374 -2.12 -20.80 -4.38
C ARG A 374 -2.78 -21.88 -5.22
N PHE A 375 -3.32 -21.54 -6.40
CA PHE A 375 -3.97 -22.50 -7.29
C PHE A 375 -3.91 -22.07 -8.77
#